data_310abbada60ce6dfadc44911d281dbbf
#
_entry.id   310abbada60ce6dfadc44911d281dbbf
#
_cell.length_a   1.000
_cell.length_b   1.000
_cell.length_c   1.000
_cell.angle_alpha   90.00
_cell.angle_beta   90.00
_cell.angle_gamma   90.00
#
_symmetry.space_group_name_H-M   'P 1'
#
loop_
_entity.id
_entity.type
_entity.pdbx_description
1 polymer ?
#
loop_
_entity_poly.entity_id
_entity_poly.type
_entity_poly.pdbx_seq_one_letter_code
_entity_poly.pdbx_strand_id
1 'polypeptide(L)'
;MGNFSVLMSLYSGEKAQYFKEAMQSIYCQTMKPSEIIIVHDGPLNSSLYNIINEWKLLLPIEEVILDINVGLGNALNIGLDKCKNDLVARVDTDDINLPNRFEIQYKYMCDNLDVSLCGSHISEFDNNHEDIISTRKVPIGNEIAKFIFKRNPFNHMSVMYRKSAVLDSGSYQHLKFMEDYYLWIRMYLKGYKLVNLDMILVNARIGNGMLERRKGLDYYKSELRFMKYLLNADVPNKPRIAGRFLIRSHIRLLPKSLLRRVYKITRK
;
A
#
# COMPACT_ATOMS: atom_id res chain seq x y z
N MET A 1 -20.30 -5.62 12.65
CA MET A 1 -19.85 -5.03 11.38
C MET A 1 -19.19 -3.70 11.71
N GLY A 2 -18.00 -3.42 11.22
CA GLY A 2 -17.34 -2.12 11.43
C GLY A 2 -17.72 -1.12 10.34
N ASN A 3 -17.89 0.15 10.70
CA ASN A 3 -18.16 1.22 9.72
C ASN A 3 -16.87 1.67 9.03
N PHE A 4 -16.34 0.80 8.16
CA PHE A 4 -15.19 1.08 7.32
C PHE A 4 -15.33 0.42 5.96
N SER A 5 -14.66 1.00 4.96
CA SER A 5 -14.57 0.48 3.60
C SER A 5 -13.27 -0.31 3.42
N VAL A 6 -13.31 -1.36 2.61
CA VAL A 6 -12.11 -1.96 2.02
C VAL A 6 -11.95 -1.42 0.61
N LEU A 7 -10.75 -1.01 0.21
CA LEU A 7 -10.44 -0.52 -1.12
C LEU A 7 -9.36 -1.38 -1.78
N MET A 8 -9.69 -1.94 -2.95
CA MET A 8 -8.83 -2.78 -3.77
C MET A 8 -8.80 -2.28 -5.21
N SER A 9 -7.66 -2.44 -5.88
CA SER A 9 -7.55 -2.26 -7.34
C SER A 9 -7.13 -3.57 -7.97
N LEU A 10 -7.93 -4.08 -8.88
CA LEU A 10 -7.73 -5.36 -9.57
C LEU A 10 -7.50 -5.09 -11.06
N TYR A 11 -6.49 -5.73 -11.66
CA TYR A 11 -6.18 -5.60 -13.07
C TYR A 11 -6.03 -6.98 -13.73
N SER A 12 -6.08 -7.05 -15.04
CA SER A 12 -6.07 -8.32 -15.80
C SER A 12 -4.84 -9.20 -15.63
N GLY A 13 -3.71 -8.64 -15.16
CA GLY A 13 -2.48 -9.39 -14.89
C GLY A 13 -2.45 -10.08 -13.54
N GLU A 14 -3.48 -9.92 -12.70
CA GLU A 14 -3.55 -10.62 -11.42
C GLU A 14 -3.85 -12.09 -11.61
N LYS A 15 -3.25 -12.94 -10.77
CA LYS A 15 -3.52 -14.37 -10.77
C LYS A 15 -4.80 -14.69 -10.01
N ALA A 16 -5.72 -15.38 -10.68
CA ALA A 16 -7.01 -15.76 -10.12
C ALA A 16 -6.90 -16.44 -8.74
N GLN A 17 -5.91 -17.36 -8.58
CA GLN A 17 -5.66 -18.03 -7.31
C GLN A 17 -5.27 -17.05 -6.18
N TYR A 18 -4.41 -16.06 -6.46
CA TYR A 18 -3.96 -15.09 -5.46
C TYR A 18 -5.12 -14.18 -5.04
N PHE A 19 -5.90 -13.72 -6.02
CA PHE A 19 -7.09 -12.94 -5.74
C PHE A 19 -8.13 -13.72 -4.91
N LYS A 20 -8.35 -15.01 -5.20
CA LYS A 20 -9.22 -15.87 -4.40
C LYS A 20 -8.74 -15.98 -2.95
N GLU A 21 -7.44 -16.17 -2.73
CA GLU A 21 -6.85 -16.24 -1.38
C GLU A 21 -6.98 -14.91 -0.62
N ALA A 22 -6.74 -13.78 -1.31
CA ALA A 22 -6.94 -12.45 -0.73
C ALA A 22 -8.39 -12.24 -0.29
N MET A 23 -9.38 -12.58 -1.13
CA MET A 23 -10.81 -12.48 -0.80
C MET A 23 -11.18 -13.41 0.36
N GLN A 24 -10.67 -14.64 0.39
CA GLN A 24 -10.84 -15.54 1.52
C GLN A 24 -10.31 -14.93 2.82
N SER A 25 -9.17 -14.25 2.78
CA SER A 25 -8.59 -13.58 3.95
C SER A 25 -9.45 -12.43 4.48
N ILE A 26 -10.16 -11.73 3.61
CA ILE A 26 -11.16 -10.72 3.98
C ILE A 26 -12.41 -11.38 4.58
N TYR A 27 -12.87 -12.48 3.97
CA TYR A 27 -14.01 -13.23 4.49
C TYR A 27 -13.75 -13.82 5.87
N CYS A 28 -12.52 -14.21 6.18
CA CYS A 28 -12.16 -14.79 7.48
C CYS A 28 -11.84 -13.74 8.56
N GLN A 29 -11.99 -12.43 8.29
CA GLN A 29 -11.75 -11.40 9.31
C GLN A 29 -12.72 -11.51 10.48
N THR A 30 -12.24 -11.27 11.70
CA THR A 30 -13.09 -11.21 12.94
C THR A 30 -14.06 -10.04 12.88
N MET A 31 -13.68 -8.93 12.27
CA MET A 31 -14.53 -7.77 12.01
C MET A 31 -14.72 -7.58 10.50
N LYS A 32 -15.95 -7.64 10.03
CA LYS A 32 -16.30 -7.46 8.61
C LYS A 32 -16.39 -5.98 8.25
N PRO A 33 -15.94 -5.59 7.03
CA PRO A 33 -16.18 -4.25 6.49
C PRO A 33 -17.67 -4.07 6.18
N SER A 34 -18.14 -2.81 6.17
CA SER A 34 -19.50 -2.48 5.70
C SER A 34 -19.61 -2.45 4.18
N GLU A 35 -18.49 -2.29 3.47
CA GLU A 35 -18.40 -2.35 2.00
C GLU A 35 -16.99 -2.71 1.56
N ILE A 36 -16.89 -3.27 0.35
CA ILE A 36 -15.64 -3.59 -0.34
C ILE A 36 -15.72 -3.00 -1.73
N ILE A 37 -14.92 -1.97 -2.00
CA ILE A 37 -14.82 -1.35 -3.32
C ILE A 37 -13.70 -2.04 -4.09
N ILE A 38 -14.06 -2.73 -5.17
CA ILE A 38 -13.10 -3.34 -6.11
C ILE A 38 -13.10 -2.52 -7.39
N VAL A 39 -11.99 -1.83 -7.64
CA VAL A 39 -11.80 -1.09 -8.89
C VAL A 39 -11.19 -2.01 -9.92
N HIS A 40 -11.88 -2.22 -11.03
CA HIS A 40 -11.33 -2.90 -12.20
C HIS A 40 -10.47 -1.90 -12.97
N ASP A 41 -9.16 -2.00 -12.82
CA ASP A 41 -8.22 -1.13 -13.53
C ASP A 41 -8.04 -1.64 -14.98
N GLY A 42 -9.04 -1.36 -15.79
CA GLY A 42 -9.26 -1.88 -17.14
C GLY A 42 -10.02 -3.22 -17.16
N PRO A 43 -10.30 -3.75 -18.37
CA PRO A 43 -10.99 -5.02 -18.55
C PRO A 43 -10.28 -6.18 -17.86
N LEU A 44 -11.01 -7.03 -17.14
CA LEU A 44 -10.50 -8.21 -16.47
C LEU A 44 -10.66 -9.46 -17.35
N ASN A 45 -9.98 -10.54 -17.01
CA ASN A 45 -10.21 -11.84 -17.61
C ASN A 45 -11.39 -12.57 -16.93
N SER A 46 -11.97 -13.57 -17.62
CA SER A 46 -13.15 -14.30 -17.14
C SER A 46 -12.96 -14.99 -15.80
N SER A 47 -11.74 -15.46 -15.49
CA SER A 47 -11.47 -16.14 -14.22
C SER A 47 -11.56 -15.17 -13.03
N LEU A 48 -11.15 -13.91 -13.19
CA LEU A 48 -11.27 -12.88 -12.16
C LEU A 48 -12.74 -12.46 -11.97
N TYR A 49 -13.50 -12.29 -13.06
CA TYR A 49 -14.95 -12.03 -12.97
C TYR A 49 -15.70 -13.14 -12.24
N ASN A 50 -15.38 -14.41 -12.51
CA ASN A 50 -16.01 -15.54 -11.82
C ASN A 50 -15.77 -15.48 -10.31
N ILE A 51 -14.56 -15.18 -9.88
CA ILE A 51 -14.23 -15.04 -8.45
C ILE A 51 -14.99 -13.87 -7.82
N ILE A 52 -15.06 -12.71 -8.49
CA ILE A 52 -15.87 -11.58 -7.98
C ILE A 52 -17.32 -12.00 -7.77
N ASN A 53 -17.92 -12.69 -8.76
CA ASN A 53 -19.31 -13.13 -8.69
C ASN A 53 -19.54 -14.14 -7.55
N GLU A 54 -18.61 -15.07 -7.31
CA GLU A 54 -18.66 -15.98 -6.16
C GLU A 54 -18.67 -15.22 -4.83
N TRP A 55 -17.75 -14.26 -4.67
CA TRP A 55 -17.61 -13.51 -3.42
C TRP A 55 -18.70 -12.48 -3.18
N LYS A 56 -19.37 -11.95 -4.21
CA LYS A 56 -20.53 -11.06 -4.07
C LYS A 56 -21.70 -11.71 -3.31
N LEU A 57 -21.80 -13.02 -3.32
CA LEU A 57 -22.82 -13.74 -2.57
C LEU A 57 -22.55 -13.74 -1.05
N LEU A 58 -21.31 -13.47 -0.64
CA LEU A 58 -20.84 -13.62 0.74
C LEU A 58 -20.35 -12.31 1.36
N LEU A 59 -19.96 -11.34 0.54
CA LEU A 59 -19.31 -10.09 0.95
C LEU A 59 -20.01 -8.88 0.28
N PRO A 60 -20.04 -7.72 0.95
CA PRO A 60 -20.67 -6.50 0.42
C PRO A 60 -19.77 -5.82 -0.63
N ILE A 61 -19.60 -6.45 -1.78
CA ILE A 61 -18.74 -5.99 -2.87
C ILE A 61 -19.50 -5.01 -3.77
N GLU A 62 -18.88 -3.85 -4.01
CA GLU A 62 -19.27 -2.86 -5.00
C GLU A 62 -18.15 -2.74 -6.05
N GLU A 63 -18.48 -2.90 -7.32
CA GLU A 63 -17.52 -2.84 -8.42
C GLU A 63 -17.48 -1.45 -9.04
N VAL A 64 -16.27 -0.97 -9.33
CA VAL A 64 -16.02 0.24 -10.10
C VAL A 64 -15.23 -0.14 -11.35
N ILE A 65 -15.89 -0.11 -12.50
CA ILE A 65 -15.34 -0.62 -13.76
C ILE A 65 -14.76 0.53 -14.57
N LEU A 66 -13.47 0.42 -14.93
CA LEU A 66 -12.78 1.35 -15.80
C LEU A 66 -12.59 0.71 -17.19
N ASP A 67 -12.81 1.47 -18.24
CA ASP A 67 -12.67 0.99 -19.62
C ASP A 67 -11.22 0.68 -20.01
N ILE A 68 -10.25 1.33 -19.36
CA ILE A 68 -8.82 1.19 -19.63
C ILE A 68 -8.03 1.10 -18.31
N ASN A 69 -6.84 0.50 -18.36
CA ASN A 69 -5.90 0.54 -17.24
C ASN A 69 -5.32 1.95 -17.08
N VAL A 70 -5.62 2.58 -15.96
CA VAL A 70 -5.17 3.95 -15.60
C VAL A 70 -4.03 3.94 -14.58
N GLY A 71 -3.66 2.77 -14.07
CA GLY A 71 -2.63 2.54 -13.06
C GLY A 71 -3.12 2.71 -11.63
N LEU A 72 -2.40 2.05 -10.71
CA LEU A 72 -2.81 1.84 -9.32
C LEU A 72 -3.28 3.13 -8.61
N GLY A 73 -2.50 4.21 -8.68
CA GLY A 73 -2.82 5.45 -7.96
C GLY A 73 -4.14 6.09 -8.45
N ASN A 74 -4.36 6.13 -9.76
CA ASN A 74 -5.60 6.68 -10.33
C ASN A 74 -6.80 5.78 -10.05
N ALA A 75 -6.64 4.47 -10.16
CA ALA A 75 -7.68 3.50 -9.83
C ALA A 75 -8.08 3.62 -8.35
N LEU A 76 -7.11 3.72 -7.44
CA LEU A 76 -7.38 3.93 -6.01
C LEU A 76 -8.11 5.26 -5.74
N ASN A 77 -7.80 6.35 -6.44
CA ASN A 77 -8.53 7.62 -6.29
C ASN A 77 -9.99 7.46 -6.68
N ILE A 78 -10.25 6.84 -7.84
CA ILE A 78 -11.62 6.63 -8.33
C ILE A 78 -12.40 5.75 -7.34
N GLY A 79 -11.77 4.69 -6.84
CA GLY A 79 -12.39 3.82 -5.83
C GLY A 79 -12.57 4.53 -4.48
N LEU A 80 -11.64 5.36 -4.07
CA LEU A 80 -11.73 6.14 -2.82
C LEU A 80 -12.93 7.08 -2.84
N ASP A 81 -13.22 7.72 -3.97
CA ASP A 81 -14.40 8.58 -4.11
C ASP A 81 -15.71 7.80 -3.90
N LYS A 82 -15.74 6.51 -4.26
CA LYS A 82 -16.91 5.63 -4.08
C LYS A 82 -17.05 5.11 -2.64
N CYS A 83 -15.97 5.07 -1.85
CA CYS A 83 -16.05 4.66 -0.46
C CYS A 83 -17.00 5.57 0.34
N LYS A 84 -17.96 4.97 1.05
CA LYS A 84 -18.98 5.69 1.85
C LYS A 84 -18.45 6.05 3.23
N ASN A 85 -17.49 5.27 3.75
CA ASN A 85 -16.94 5.48 5.08
C ASN A 85 -15.68 6.36 5.07
N ASP A 86 -15.44 7.08 6.15
CA ASP A 86 -14.19 7.83 6.34
C ASP A 86 -13.00 6.91 6.64
N LEU A 87 -13.22 5.80 7.35
CA LEU A 87 -12.17 4.81 7.55
C LEU A 87 -12.09 3.86 6.34
N VAL A 88 -10.92 3.76 5.73
CA VAL A 88 -10.68 2.93 4.56
C VAL A 88 -9.46 2.05 4.79
N ALA A 89 -9.66 0.73 4.72
CA ALA A 89 -8.58 -0.26 4.73
C ALA A 89 -8.12 -0.54 3.30
N ARG A 90 -6.85 -0.25 3.00
CA ARG A 90 -6.26 -0.59 1.72
C ARG A 90 -5.84 -2.07 1.71
N VAL A 91 -6.16 -2.79 0.66
CA VAL A 91 -5.85 -4.21 0.49
C VAL A 91 -5.30 -4.47 -0.90
N ASP A 92 -4.15 -5.19 -0.99
CA ASP A 92 -3.64 -5.75 -2.26
C ASP A 92 -4.40 -7.02 -2.62
N THR A 93 -4.49 -7.29 -3.91
CA THR A 93 -5.26 -8.41 -4.47
C THR A 93 -4.52 -9.75 -4.43
N ASP A 94 -3.27 -9.76 -3.98
CA ASP A 94 -2.40 -10.95 -3.87
C ASP A 94 -1.87 -11.21 -2.45
N ASP A 95 -2.24 -10.37 -1.47
CA ASP A 95 -1.80 -10.44 -0.08
C ASP A 95 -2.85 -11.08 0.84
N ILE A 96 -2.39 -11.63 1.96
CA ILE A 96 -3.25 -12.30 2.96
C ILE A 96 -3.35 -11.43 4.22
N ASN A 97 -4.55 -10.98 4.52
CA ASN A 97 -4.84 -10.25 5.75
C ASN A 97 -4.95 -11.22 6.93
N LEU A 98 -4.22 -10.99 8.03
CA LEU A 98 -4.37 -11.82 9.22
C LEU A 98 -5.77 -11.63 9.83
N PRO A 99 -6.37 -12.65 10.45
CA PRO A 99 -7.79 -12.69 10.81
C PRO A 99 -8.30 -11.53 11.68
N ASN A 100 -7.44 -10.92 12.47
CA ASN A 100 -7.77 -9.82 13.39
C ASN A 100 -7.32 -8.43 12.89
N ARG A 101 -6.79 -8.33 11.65
CA ARG A 101 -6.27 -7.06 11.12
C ARG A 101 -7.28 -5.93 11.21
N PHE A 102 -8.45 -6.15 10.63
CA PHE A 102 -9.45 -5.07 10.54
C PHE A 102 -9.98 -4.67 11.90
N GLU A 103 -10.21 -5.62 12.80
CA GLU A 103 -10.66 -5.34 14.15
C GLU A 103 -9.66 -4.48 14.93
N ILE A 104 -8.38 -4.86 14.89
CA ILE A 104 -7.31 -4.16 15.60
C ILE A 104 -7.16 -2.74 15.06
N GLN A 105 -7.06 -2.58 13.73
CA GLN A 105 -6.86 -1.26 13.14
C GLN A 105 -8.10 -0.38 13.32
N TYR A 106 -9.31 -0.92 13.14
CA TYR A 106 -10.55 -0.19 13.32
C TYR A 106 -10.69 0.33 14.76
N LYS A 107 -10.52 -0.54 15.77
CA LYS A 107 -10.55 -0.14 17.18
C LYS A 107 -9.52 0.95 17.47
N TYR A 108 -8.28 0.73 17.02
CA TYR A 108 -7.22 1.72 17.20
C TYR A 108 -7.56 3.09 16.60
N MET A 109 -8.11 3.12 15.39
CA MET A 109 -8.52 4.37 14.72
C MET A 109 -9.73 5.03 15.38
N CYS A 110 -10.65 4.27 15.97
CA CYS A 110 -11.78 4.80 16.75
C CYS A 110 -11.34 5.38 18.09
N ASP A 111 -10.40 4.73 18.76
CA ASP A 111 -9.88 5.18 20.08
C ASP A 111 -8.91 6.37 19.95
N ASN A 112 -8.36 6.61 18.76
CA ASN A 112 -7.37 7.66 18.48
C ASN A 112 -7.85 8.54 17.30
N LEU A 113 -8.78 9.45 17.59
CA LEU A 113 -9.43 10.30 16.57
C LEU A 113 -8.47 11.27 15.86
N ASP A 114 -7.34 11.59 16.47
CA ASP A 114 -6.27 12.42 15.92
C ASP A 114 -5.36 11.68 14.93
N VAL A 115 -5.45 10.33 14.88
CA VAL A 115 -4.69 9.51 13.94
C VAL A 115 -5.39 9.47 12.60
N SER A 116 -4.66 9.77 11.54
CA SER A 116 -5.16 9.82 10.16
C SER A 116 -4.76 8.63 9.31
N LEU A 117 -3.70 7.91 9.71
CA LEU A 117 -3.24 6.68 9.06
C LEU A 117 -2.62 5.74 10.08
N CYS A 118 -3.01 4.47 10.00
CA CYS A 118 -2.49 3.38 10.81
C CYS A 118 -1.99 2.25 9.90
N GLY A 119 -0.67 1.98 9.91
CA GLY A 119 -0.03 0.86 9.22
C GLY A 119 0.42 -0.24 10.18
N SER A 120 1.11 -1.25 9.65
CA SER A 120 1.68 -2.35 10.45
C SER A 120 2.94 -2.94 9.83
N HIS A 121 3.62 -3.78 10.57
CA HIS A 121 4.61 -4.71 10.03
C HIS A 121 3.92 -5.71 9.09
N ILE A 122 4.70 -6.34 8.22
CA ILE A 122 4.24 -7.45 7.38
C ILE A 122 5.22 -8.61 7.47
N SER A 123 4.73 -9.83 7.31
CA SER A 123 5.57 -10.96 6.92
C SER A 123 5.60 -11.09 5.41
N GLU A 124 6.63 -11.70 4.87
CA GLU A 124 6.82 -11.88 3.43
C GLU A 124 6.87 -13.38 3.12
N PHE A 125 6.09 -13.83 2.12
CA PHE A 125 6.04 -15.22 1.65
C PHE A 125 6.06 -15.26 0.11
N ASP A 126 6.32 -16.42 -0.50
CA ASP A 126 6.32 -16.58 -1.97
C ASP A 126 5.05 -17.29 -2.45
N ASN A 127 4.98 -18.60 -2.32
CA ASN A 127 3.87 -19.39 -2.84
C ASN A 127 2.84 -19.73 -1.78
N ASN A 128 3.27 -20.25 -0.65
CA ASN A 128 2.42 -20.63 0.47
C ASN A 128 2.55 -19.61 1.61
N HIS A 129 1.43 -19.05 2.05
CA HIS A 129 1.39 -18.01 3.10
C HIS A 129 1.76 -18.52 4.50
N GLU A 130 1.86 -19.83 4.70
CA GLU A 130 2.37 -20.44 5.93
C GLU A 130 3.90 -20.45 5.98
N ASP A 131 4.56 -20.41 4.80
CA ASP A 131 6.03 -20.44 4.67
C ASP A 131 6.61 -19.02 4.67
N ILE A 132 6.72 -18.44 5.85
CA ILE A 132 7.25 -17.09 6.03
C ILE A 132 8.75 -17.04 5.75
N ILE A 133 9.16 -16.24 4.78
CA ILE A 133 10.55 -16.07 4.35
C ILE A 133 11.24 -14.96 5.15
N SER A 134 10.54 -13.87 5.41
CA SER A 134 11.08 -12.71 6.13
C SER A 134 9.99 -11.85 6.75
N THR A 135 10.39 -10.94 7.63
CA THR A 135 9.52 -9.92 8.20
C THR A 135 10.02 -8.55 7.79
N ARG A 136 9.15 -7.71 7.27
CA ARG A 136 9.45 -6.31 7.01
C ARG A 136 8.88 -5.45 8.13
N LYS A 137 9.75 -5.03 9.04
CA LYS A 137 9.42 -4.05 10.07
C LYS A 137 9.39 -2.64 9.49
N VAL A 138 8.50 -1.83 10.02
CA VAL A 138 8.37 -0.39 9.73
C VAL A 138 8.61 0.41 11.00
N PRO A 139 9.05 1.69 10.92
CA PRO A 139 9.27 2.52 12.09
C PRO A 139 7.96 2.76 12.86
N ILE A 140 8.03 2.79 14.18
CA ILE A 140 6.90 3.06 15.08
C ILE A 140 7.14 4.35 15.86
N GLY A 141 6.06 4.96 16.36
CA GLY A 141 6.11 6.16 17.19
C GLY A 141 6.94 7.28 16.56
N ASN A 142 7.81 7.91 17.34
CA ASN A 142 8.64 9.05 16.92
C ASN A 142 9.69 8.70 15.85
N GLU A 143 9.94 7.41 15.60
CA GLU A 143 10.87 7.00 14.54
C GLU A 143 10.32 7.29 13.13
N ILE A 144 8.99 7.37 12.96
CA ILE A 144 8.36 7.72 11.69
C ILE A 144 8.88 9.08 11.20
N ALA A 145 8.91 10.09 12.04
CA ALA A 145 9.39 11.43 11.71
C ALA A 145 10.86 11.42 11.24
N LYS A 146 11.71 10.61 11.87
CA LYS A 146 13.13 10.47 11.49
C LYS A 146 13.31 9.67 10.20
N PHE A 147 12.34 8.82 9.87
CA PHE A 147 12.46 7.83 8.81
C PHE A 147 11.79 8.29 7.49
N ILE A 148 10.72 9.08 7.59
CA ILE A 148 9.86 9.43 6.44
C ILE A 148 10.61 10.16 5.30
N PHE A 149 11.66 10.91 5.61
CA PHE A 149 12.51 11.53 4.58
C PHE A 149 13.70 10.66 4.13
N LYS A 150 13.74 9.40 4.57
CA LYS A 150 14.80 8.44 4.18
C LYS A 150 14.28 7.40 3.21
N ARG A 151 13.14 6.82 3.52
CA ARG A 151 12.43 5.81 2.70
C ARG A 151 10.97 5.71 3.16
N ASN A 152 10.12 5.04 2.37
CA ASN A 152 8.73 4.84 2.70
C ASN A 152 8.58 4.16 4.09
N PRO A 153 7.95 4.83 5.07
CA PRO A 153 7.79 4.31 6.42
C PRO A 153 6.58 3.38 6.59
N PHE A 154 5.78 3.17 5.55
CA PHE A 154 4.58 2.35 5.61
C PHE A 154 4.62 1.21 4.58
N ASN A 155 3.95 0.12 4.91
CA ASN A 155 3.63 -0.95 3.98
C ASN A 155 2.24 -0.63 3.41
N HIS A 156 2.15 -0.26 2.13
CA HIS A 156 0.92 0.23 1.52
C HIS A 156 -0.27 -0.72 1.71
N MET A 157 -0.05 -2.04 1.54
CA MET A 157 -1.06 -3.08 1.71
C MET A 157 -1.59 -3.24 3.15
N SER A 158 -0.90 -2.65 4.13
CA SER A 158 -1.26 -2.81 5.54
C SER A 158 -1.95 -1.58 6.14
N VAL A 159 -2.19 -0.51 5.38
CA VAL A 159 -2.72 0.73 5.95
C VAL A 159 -4.23 0.73 6.07
N MET A 160 -4.72 1.36 7.14
CA MET A 160 -6.06 1.89 7.28
C MET A 160 -5.93 3.41 7.49
N TYR A 161 -6.72 4.22 6.79
CA TYR A 161 -6.60 5.68 6.83
C TYR A 161 -7.96 6.36 6.83
N ARG A 162 -7.98 7.65 7.20
CA ARG A 162 -9.14 8.51 7.03
C ARG A 162 -9.19 9.03 5.60
N LYS A 163 -10.29 8.75 4.89
CA LYS A 163 -10.56 9.25 3.54
C LYS A 163 -10.44 10.77 3.48
N SER A 164 -11.03 11.47 4.44
CA SER A 164 -10.98 12.93 4.57
C SER A 164 -9.53 13.46 4.57
N ALA A 165 -8.61 12.84 5.33
CA ALA A 165 -7.21 13.25 5.39
C ALA A 165 -6.45 12.98 4.07
N VAL A 166 -6.77 11.87 3.39
CA VAL A 166 -6.20 11.53 2.08
C VAL A 166 -6.66 12.54 1.01
N LEU A 167 -7.96 12.86 0.97
CA LEU A 167 -8.52 13.83 0.04
C LEU A 167 -7.94 15.23 0.27
N ASP A 168 -7.91 15.69 1.53
CA ASP A 168 -7.30 16.98 1.87
C ASP A 168 -5.82 17.05 1.50
N SER A 169 -5.09 15.93 1.58
CA SER A 169 -3.69 15.85 1.15
C SER A 169 -3.51 15.75 -0.37
N GLY A 170 -4.58 15.85 -1.17
CA GLY A 170 -4.57 15.83 -2.63
C GLY A 170 -4.49 14.43 -3.22
N SER A 171 -4.99 13.41 -2.51
CA SER A 171 -5.17 12.02 -2.95
C SER A 171 -3.88 11.36 -3.49
N TYR A 172 -3.97 10.22 -4.16
CA TYR A 172 -2.81 9.64 -4.86
C TYR A 172 -2.47 10.50 -6.09
N GLN A 173 -1.23 10.92 -6.21
CA GLN A 173 -0.74 11.68 -7.37
C GLN A 173 0.23 10.85 -8.17
N HIS A 174 0.24 11.09 -9.49
CA HIS A 174 1.07 10.32 -10.41
C HIS A 174 2.56 10.52 -10.13
N LEU A 175 3.14 9.53 -9.47
CA LEU A 175 4.59 9.36 -9.33
C LEU A 175 4.89 7.86 -9.40
N LYS A 176 5.04 7.35 -10.62
CA LYS A 176 5.20 5.91 -10.90
C LYS A 176 6.10 5.21 -9.88
N PHE A 177 5.62 4.14 -9.26
CA PHE A 177 6.25 3.34 -8.20
C PHE A 177 6.32 3.98 -6.80
N MET A 178 5.88 5.21 -6.60
CA MET A 178 6.01 5.92 -5.33
C MET A 178 4.75 6.70 -4.95
N GLU A 179 3.61 6.36 -5.56
CA GLU A 179 2.33 7.02 -5.35
C GLU A 179 1.94 7.08 -3.88
N ASP A 180 2.12 5.97 -3.19
CA ASP A 180 1.86 5.80 -1.77
C ASP A 180 2.82 6.64 -0.91
N TYR A 181 4.12 6.52 -1.14
CA TYR A 181 5.12 7.26 -0.39
C TYR A 181 4.97 8.77 -0.59
N TYR A 182 4.62 9.19 -1.81
CA TYR A 182 4.36 10.59 -2.13
C TYR A 182 3.11 11.12 -1.39
N LEU A 183 2.08 10.30 -1.23
CA LEU A 183 0.91 10.65 -0.44
C LEU A 183 1.26 10.77 1.06
N TRP A 184 1.99 9.81 1.63
CA TRP A 184 2.38 9.85 3.05
C TRP A 184 3.22 11.08 3.41
N ILE A 185 4.12 11.50 2.54
CA ILE A 185 4.89 12.73 2.72
C ILE A 185 3.97 13.96 2.76
N ARG A 186 3.00 14.06 1.85
CA ARG A 186 2.07 15.20 1.82
C ARG A 186 1.17 15.23 3.06
N MET A 187 0.67 14.09 3.50
CA MET A 187 -0.07 13.97 4.75
C MET A 187 0.79 14.42 5.94
N TYR A 188 2.03 13.94 6.02
CA TYR A 188 2.95 14.29 7.10
C TYR A 188 3.28 15.80 7.13
N LEU A 189 3.55 16.41 5.98
CA LEU A 189 3.84 17.84 5.86
C LEU A 189 2.63 18.73 6.17
N LYS A 190 1.42 18.21 6.02
CA LYS A 190 0.19 18.87 6.47
C LYS A 190 -0.08 18.71 7.97
N GLY A 191 0.77 18.00 8.70
CA GLY A 191 0.64 17.80 10.14
C GLY A 191 -0.27 16.64 10.55
N TYR A 192 -0.71 15.79 9.63
CA TYR A 192 -1.48 14.60 9.97
C TYR A 192 -0.65 13.61 10.78
N LYS A 193 -1.25 13.04 11.82
CA LYS A 193 -0.65 12.00 12.65
C LYS A 193 -0.72 10.64 11.95
N LEU A 194 0.44 10.11 11.60
CA LEU A 194 0.62 8.83 10.93
C LEU A 194 1.30 7.86 11.89
N VAL A 195 0.78 6.65 12.03
CA VAL A 195 1.31 5.65 12.97
C VAL A 195 1.50 4.29 12.33
N ASN A 196 2.35 3.47 12.94
CA ASN A 196 2.40 2.03 12.69
C ASN A 196 2.22 1.29 14.01
N LEU A 197 1.46 0.20 13.98
CA LEU A 197 1.33 -0.74 15.09
C LEU A 197 2.55 -1.69 15.11
N ASP A 198 3.06 -1.98 16.30
CA ASP A 198 4.18 -2.93 16.50
C ASP A 198 3.68 -4.38 16.45
N MET A 199 3.07 -4.73 15.34
CA MET A 199 2.56 -6.06 15.07
C MET A 199 2.49 -6.37 13.58
N ILE A 200 2.49 -7.64 13.22
CA ILE A 200 2.26 -8.12 11.85
C ILE A 200 0.76 -8.29 11.67
N LEU A 201 0.19 -7.66 10.63
CA LEU A 201 -1.23 -7.76 10.30
C LEU A 201 -1.49 -8.23 8.86
N VAL A 202 -0.44 -8.36 8.04
CA VAL A 202 -0.55 -8.83 6.66
C VAL A 202 0.63 -9.74 6.34
N ASN A 203 0.36 -10.87 5.67
CA ASN A 203 1.35 -11.65 4.97
C ASN A 203 1.37 -11.17 3.51
N ALA A 204 2.47 -10.55 3.11
CA ALA A 204 2.65 -9.99 1.77
C ALA A 204 3.32 -10.99 0.84
N ARG A 205 2.73 -11.18 -0.34
CA ARG A 205 3.30 -12.06 -1.36
C ARG A 205 4.46 -11.37 -2.06
N ILE A 206 5.63 -12.01 -2.05
CA ILE A 206 6.83 -11.58 -2.77
C ILE A 206 7.10 -12.56 -3.92
N GLY A 207 7.92 -12.16 -4.89
CA GLY A 207 8.29 -13.08 -5.99
C GLY A 207 7.76 -12.68 -7.35
N ASN A 208 6.60 -12.03 -7.44
CA ASN A 208 5.96 -11.58 -8.71
C ASN A 208 6.73 -10.46 -9.44
N GLY A 209 8.06 -10.63 -9.66
CA GLY A 209 8.85 -9.64 -10.36
C GLY A 209 9.10 -8.34 -9.57
N MET A 210 8.95 -8.35 -8.24
CA MET A 210 9.13 -7.16 -7.41
C MET A 210 10.48 -6.46 -7.62
N LEU A 211 11.57 -7.22 -7.78
CA LEU A 211 12.90 -6.66 -8.06
C LEU A 211 13.02 -6.10 -9.47
N GLU A 212 12.36 -6.72 -10.45
CA GLU A 212 12.29 -6.24 -11.82
C GLU A 212 11.59 -4.88 -11.90
N ARG A 213 10.47 -4.73 -11.21
CA ARG A 213 9.70 -3.47 -11.16
C ARG A 213 10.46 -2.34 -10.46
N ARG A 214 11.43 -2.65 -9.57
CA ARG A 214 12.19 -1.67 -8.77
C ARG A 214 13.57 -1.34 -9.33
N LYS A 215 13.83 -1.60 -10.60
CA LYS A 215 15.09 -1.28 -11.30
C LYS A 215 14.84 -0.54 -12.62
N GLY A 216 15.94 0.00 -13.19
CA GLY A 216 15.96 0.63 -14.49
C GLY A 216 15.65 2.12 -14.49
N LEU A 217 15.67 2.69 -15.69
CA LEU A 217 15.58 4.14 -15.91
C LEU A 217 14.27 4.76 -15.41
N ASP A 218 13.16 4.05 -15.52
CA ASP A 218 11.86 4.57 -15.06
C ASP A 218 11.86 4.77 -13.54
N TYR A 219 12.34 3.76 -12.80
CA TYR A 219 12.43 3.87 -11.36
C TYR A 219 13.43 4.95 -10.93
N TYR A 220 14.59 5.02 -11.60
CA TYR A 220 15.57 6.08 -11.43
C TYR A 220 14.96 7.48 -11.61
N LYS A 221 14.24 7.70 -12.72
CA LYS A 221 13.55 8.97 -12.99
C LYS A 221 12.50 9.31 -11.93
N SER A 222 11.76 8.33 -11.45
CA SER A 222 10.76 8.53 -10.39
C SER A 222 11.41 8.93 -9.07
N GLU A 223 12.53 8.32 -8.68
CA GLU A 223 13.29 8.73 -7.50
C GLU A 223 13.83 10.17 -7.60
N LEU A 224 14.30 10.58 -8.79
CA LEU A 224 14.76 11.97 -8.99
C LEU A 224 13.60 12.98 -8.94
N ARG A 225 12.44 12.65 -9.54
CA ARG A 225 11.24 13.50 -9.45
C ARG A 225 10.79 13.66 -8.01
N PHE A 226 10.77 12.58 -7.25
CA PHE A 226 10.41 12.60 -5.85
C PHE A 226 11.43 13.42 -5.02
N MET A 227 12.72 13.26 -5.27
CA MET A 227 13.76 14.10 -4.67
C MET A 227 13.52 15.58 -4.95
N LYS A 228 13.26 15.95 -6.22
CA LYS A 228 12.97 17.34 -6.60
C LYS A 228 11.77 17.90 -5.84
N TYR A 229 10.70 17.10 -5.68
CA TYR A 229 9.56 17.50 -4.86
C TYR A 229 9.99 17.78 -3.41
N LEU A 230 10.73 16.88 -2.77
CA LEU A 230 11.20 17.07 -1.39
C LEU A 230 12.07 18.30 -1.21
N LEU A 231 12.92 18.60 -2.19
CA LEU A 231 13.77 19.80 -2.14
C LEU A 231 12.99 21.12 -2.25
N ASN A 232 11.83 21.08 -2.93
CA ASN A 232 10.93 22.23 -3.04
C ASN A 232 9.96 22.34 -1.86
N ALA A 233 9.73 21.27 -1.12
CA ALA A 233 8.88 21.25 0.06
C ALA A 233 9.63 21.80 1.30
N ASP A 234 8.87 22.12 2.35
CA ASP A 234 9.44 22.51 3.64
C ASP A 234 9.86 21.26 4.44
N VAL A 235 11.06 20.76 4.14
CA VAL A 235 11.64 19.57 4.77
C VAL A 235 12.98 19.88 5.42
N PRO A 236 13.32 19.21 6.54
CA PRO A 236 14.60 19.45 7.22
C PRO A 236 15.77 18.89 6.43
N ASN A 237 16.91 19.55 6.51
CA ASN A 237 18.21 19.06 6.01
C ASN A 237 18.18 18.59 4.54
N LYS A 238 17.75 19.48 3.64
CA LYS A 238 17.65 19.25 2.19
C LYS A 238 18.90 18.64 1.55
N PRO A 239 20.15 19.10 1.86
CA PRO A 239 21.36 18.50 1.28
C PRO A 239 21.51 17.01 1.62
N ARG A 240 21.19 16.61 2.84
CA ARG A 240 21.25 15.21 3.27
C ARG A 240 20.18 14.34 2.57
N ILE A 241 18.99 14.90 2.36
CA ILE A 241 17.92 14.24 1.59
C ILE A 241 18.38 14.04 0.15
N ALA A 242 18.90 15.12 -0.50
CA ALA A 242 19.40 15.06 -1.86
C ALA A 242 20.47 13.98 -2.04
N GLY A 243 21.51 13.97 -1.19
CA GLY A 243 22.56 12.97 -1.23
C GLY A 243 22.04 11.53 -1.13
N ARG A 244 21.11 11.27 -0.22
CA ARG A 244 20.50 9.94 -0.07
C ARG A 244 19.70 9.49 -1.30
N PHE A 245 18.88 10.38 -1.84
CA PHE A 245 18.07 10.06 -3.02
C PHE A 245 18.93 9.91 -4.27
N LEU A 246 20.00 10.69 -4.41
CA LEU A 246 20.98 10.52 -5.49
C LEU A 246 21.63 9.13 -5.42
N ILE A 247 22.17 8.74 -4.26
CA ILE A 247 22.76 7.40 -4.08
C ILE A 247 21.72 6.31 -4.39
N ARG A 248 20.53 6.44 -3.83
CA ARG A 248 19.45 5.46 -3.98
C ARG A 248 18.98 5.32 -5.42
N SER A 249 18.85 6.43 -6.15
CA SER A 249 18.47 6.41 -7.56
C SER A 249 19.53 5.70 -8.42
N HIS A 250 20.81 5.96 -8.21
CA HIS A 250 21.90 5.29 -8.96
C HIS A 250 21.96 3.79 -8.69
N ILE A 251 21.65 3.35 -7.46
CA ILE A 251 21.55 1.91 -7.14
C ILE A 251 20.52 1.21 -8.05
N ARG A 252 19.45 1.90 -8.52
CA ARG A 252 18.43 1.34 -9.42
C ARG A 252 18.97 0.98 -10.81
N LEU A 253 20.09 1.56 -11.20
CA LEU A 253 20.76 1.29 -12.48
C LEU A 253 21.70 0.08 -12.41
N LEU A 254 21.95 -0.46 -11.21
CA LEU A 254 22.85 -1.60 -11.05
C LEU A 254 22.28 -2.88 -11.68
N PRO A 255 23.15 -3.78 -12.17
CA PRO A 255 22.77 -5.12 -12.60
C PRO A 255 22.02 -5.88 -11.49
N LYS A 256 21.10 -6.79 -11.88
CA LYS A 256 20.21 -7.55 -10.96
C LYS A 256 20.97 -8.25 -9.82
N SER A 257 22.15 -8.81 -10.12
CA SER A 257 22.99 -9.50 -9.12
C SER A 257 23.49 -8.57 -8.00
N LEU A 258 23.97 -7.39 -8.37
CA LEU A 258 24.41 -6.38 -7.41
C LEU A 258 23.24 -5.77 -6.65
N LEU A 259 22.14 -5.49 -7.32
CA LEU A 259 20.92 -4.99 -6.69
C LEU A 259 20.41 -5.97 -5.61
N ARG A 260 20.39 -7.26 -5.87
CA ARG A 260 20.03 -8.30 -4.88
C ARG A 260 20.94 -8.24 -3.63
N ARG A 261 22.26 -8.06 -3.82
CA ARG A 261 23.20 -7.95 -2.69
C ARG A 261 22.92 -6.71 -1.84
N VAL A 262 22.71 -5.56 -2.49
CA VAL A 262 22.36 -4.31 -1.80
C VAL A 262 21.04 -4.48 -1.01
N TYR A 263 20.01 -5.08 -1.59
CA TYR A 263 18.74 -5.33 -0.91
C TYR A 263 18.89 -6.25 0.30
N LYS A 264 19.72 -7.31 0.22
CA LYS A 264 19.98 -8.19 1.38
C LYS A 264 20.65 -7.46 2.55
N ILE A 265 21.53 -6.49 2.26
CA ILE A 265 22.24 -5.70 3.28
C ILE A 265 21.30 -4.64 3.90
N THR A 266 20.48 -4.00 3.09
CA THR A 266 19.63 -2.85 3.53
C THR A 266 18.29 -3.27 4.14
N ARG A 267 17.90 -4.55 4.06
CA ARG A 267 16.68 -5.12 4.66
C ARG A 267 16.91 -5.77 6.03
N LYS A 268 18.16 -5.87 6.48
CA LYS A 268 18.49 -6.16 7.87
C LYS A 268 18.32 -4.89 8.69
#